data_322cdcc66644e2340c40150229a3dc3a
#
_entry.id   322cdcc66644e2340c40150229a3dc3a
#
_cell.length_a   1.000
_cell.length_b   1.000
_cell.length_c   1.000
_cell.angle_alpha   90.00
_cell.angle_beta   90.00
_cell.angle_gamma   90.00
#
_symmetry.space_group_name_H-M   'P 1'
#
loop_
_entity.id
_entity.type
_entity.pdbx_description
1 polymer ?
#
loop_
_entity_poly.entity_id
_entity_poly.type
_entity_poly.pdbx_seq_one_letter_code
_entity_poly.pdbx_strand_id
1 'polypeptide(L)'
;MSETDTAAPAAALVLRRTYKAPRERVFNAWTQPEIMRRWMSPAETSISEIAFEAHIGAPYRIVMLHADGERFVVRGSIRELRAPERLSLTWQWEDDDGNLEGNETILSLDFHANGNETEVVLTHENFTGDEQRGRHEVGWTSILDRLPGALRAFSITGMDLSGFMVKDAPRAIAFYRDVLGLEPALVYSGERGAEYELPDGTTFGLWGGGESAIPFQPSNGILFAVTDFDAAVAELEARGIPVLMRFETPGCFMAAIADTEGNTIMLHKRKAAA
;
A
#
# COMPACT_ATOMS: atom_id res chain seq x y z
N MET A 1 -45.65 -7.87 36.11
CA MET A 1 -45.72 -7.03 34.93
C MET A 1 -44.37 -6.35 34.86
N SER A 2 -43.52 -6.80 33.99
CA SER A 2 -42.20 -6.24 33.78
C SER A 2 -42.35 -5.21 32.66
N GLU A 3 -42.18 -3.94 32.98
CA GLU A 3 -42.08 -2.88 31.98
C GLU A 3 -40.78 -3.10 31.18
N THR A 4 -40.95 -3.49 29.95
CA THR A 4 -39.87 -3.38 28.96
C THR A 4 -39.61 -1.90 28.71
N ASP A 5 -38.56 -1.40 29.36
CA ASP A 5 -38.01 -0.06 29.07
C ASP A 5 -37.51 -0.06 27.59
N THR A 6 -38.38 0.35 26.69
CA THR A 6 -38.04 0.54 25.29
C THR A 6 -37.34 1.89 25.19
N ALA A 7 -36.00 1.88 25.35
CA ALA A 7 -35.20 3.08 25.12
C ALA A 7 -35.57 3.70 23.76
N ALA A 8 -35.78 5.02 23.72
CA ALA A 8 -36.05 5.72 22.48
C ALA A 8 -34.87 5.48 21.50
N PRO A 9 -35.14 5.30 20.20
CA PRO A 9 -34.09 5.08 19.23
C PRO A 9 -33.12 6.28 19.27
N ALA A 10 -31.81 5.97 19.28
CA ALA A 10 -30.78 7.01 19.28
C ALA A 10 -30.86 7.85 17.99
N ALA A 11 -30.54 9.14 18.11
CA ALA A 11 -30.48 10.03 16.94
C ALA A 11 -29.51 9.49 15.88
N ALA A 12 -29.81 9.74 14.60
CA ALA A 12 -28.92 9.37 13.50
C ALA A 12 -27.54 10.02 13.66
N LEU A 13 -26.50 9.28 13.34
CA LEU A 13 -25.15 9.82 13.17
C LEU A 13 -25.04 10.45 11.78
N VAL A 14 -24.67 11.73 11.72
CA VAL A 14 -24.45 12.42 10.46
C VAL A 14 -23.04 13.01 10.41
N LEU A 15 -22.23 12.56 9.46
CA LEU A 15 -20.88 13.08 9.21
C LEU A 15 -20.81 13.69 7.81
N ARG A 16 -20.10 14.82 7.69
CA ARG A 16 -19.87 15.49 6.42
C ARG A 16 -18.38 15.64 6.17
N ARG A 17 -17.94 15.35 4.95
CA ARG A 17 -16.56 15.55 4.51
C ARG A 17 -16.52 16.01 3.07
N THR A 18 -15.67 16.97 2.76
CA THR A 18 -15.40 17.39 1.38
C THR A 18 -14.07 16.82 0.91
N TYR A 19 -14.08 16.18 -0.25
CA TYR A 19 -12.90 15.56 -0.86
C TYR A 19 -12.54 16.26 -2.17
N LYS A 20 -11.25 16.53 -2.38
CA LYS A 20 -10.72 17.13 -3.63
C LYS A 20 -10.62 16.08 -4.74
N ALA A 21 -11.76 15.57 -5.16
CA ALA A 21 -11.90 14.60 -6.23
C ALA A 21 -13.29 14.68 -6.87
N PRO A 22 -13.42 14.35 -8.18
CA PRO A 22 -14.71 14.26 -8.85
C PRO A 22 -15.63 13.22 -8.21
N ARG A 23 -16.92 13.43 -8.25
CA ARG A 23 -17.95 12.62 -7.62
C ARG A 23 -17.88 11.14 -8.01
N GLU A 24 -17.63 10.86 -9.28
CA GLU A 24 -17.49 9.50 -9.79
C GLU A 24 -16.33 8.75 -9.13
N ARG A 25 -15.20 9.44 -8.89
CA ARG A 25 -14.06 8.85 -8.21
C ARG A 25 -14.35 8.57 -6.74
N VAL A 26 -15.02 9.50 -6.06
CA VAL A 26 -15.40 9.31 -4.66
C VAL A 26 -16.42 8.18 -4.54
N PHE A 27 -17.44 8.14 -5.41
CA PHE A 27 -18.42 7.07 -5.45
C PHE A 27 -17.78 5.69 -5.73
N ASN A 28 -16.88 5.61 -6.71
CA ASN A 28 -16.15 4.39 -7.05
C ASN A 28 -15.31 3.87 -5.87
N ALA A 29 -14.78 4.77 -5.03
CA ALA A 29 -14.04 4.36 -3.84
C ALA A 29 -14.92 3.62 -2.81
N TRP A 30 -16.24 3.86 -2.81
CA TRP A 30 -17.21 3.19 -1.96
C TRP A 30 -17.84 1.93 -2.58
N THR A 31 -17.61 1.67 -3.86
CA THR A 31 -18.30 0.61 -4.60
C THR A 31 -17.38 -0.39 -5.28
N GLN A 32 -16.07 -0.11 -5.34
CA GLN A 32 -15.07 -0.99 -5.95
C GLN A 32 -14.20 -1.65 -4.86
N PRO A 33 -14.26 -3.00 -4.69
CA PRO A 33 -13.55 -3.72 -3.63
C PRO A 33 -12.05 -3.46 -3.57
N GLU A 34 -11.40 -3.38 -4.72
CA GLU A 34 -9.95 -3.12 -4.84
C GLU A 34 -9.56 -1.72 -4.32
N ILE A 35 -10.48 -0.74 -4.41
CA ILE A 35 -10.26 0.58 -3.85
C ILE A 35 -10.64 0.58 -2.36
N MET A 36 -11.77 -0.04 -2.00
CA MET A 36 -12.24 -0.16 -0.61
C MET A 36 -11.16 -0.75 0.32
N ARG A 37 -10.44 -1.79 -0.12
CA ARG A 37 -9.34 -2.42 0.64
C ARG A 37 -8.28 -1.44 1.14
N ARG A 38 -8.12 -0.31 0.49
CA ARG A 38 -7.05 0.66 0.76
C ARG A 38 -7.38 1.66 1.87
N TRP A 39 -8.66 1.79 2.21
CA TRP A 39 -9.10 2.88 3.10
C TRP A 39 -10.28 2.55 4.02
N MET A 40 -11.16 1.60 3.66
CA MET A 40 -12.44 1.37 4.35
C MET A 40 -12.28 0.50 5.61
N SER A 41 -11.30 0.83 6.43
CA SER A 41 -11.11 0.25 7.76
C SER A 41 -10.57 1.33 8.70
N PRO A 42 -10.85 1.30 10.01
CA PRO A 42 -10.28 2.22 10.98
C PRO A 42 -8.74 2.20 11.01
N ALA A 43 -8.13 3.16 11.70
CA ALA A 43 -6.70 3.14 11.96
C ALA A 43 -6.28 1.83 12.66
N GLU A 44 -5.05 1.38 12.42
CA GLU A 44 -4.49 0.13 12.95
C GLU A 44 -5.21 -1.15 12.51
N THR A 45 -6.21 -1.04 11.60
CA THR A 45 -6.87 -2.18 10.97
C THR A 45 -6.64 -2.22 9.48
N SER A 46 -6.76 -3.40 8.90
CA SER A 46 -6.70 -3.66 7.46
C SER A 46 -7.85 -4.57 7.03
N ILE A 47 -8.29 -4.46 5.77
CA ILE A 47 -9.27 -5.39 5.22
C ILE A 47 -8.54 -6.64 4.74
N SER A 48 -8.79 -7.78 5.40
CA SER A 48 -8.27 -9.09 5.02
C SER A 48 -9.11 -9.72 3.91
N GLU A 49 -10.45 -9.63 4.03
CA GLU A 49 -11.39 -10.16 3.06
C GLU A 49 -12.47 -9.12 2.74
N ILE A 50 -12.91 -9.09 1.50
CA ILE A 50 -14.05 -8.29 1.06
C ILE A 50 -14.79 -8.99 -0.07
N ALA A 51 -16.07 -9.25 0.16
CA ALA A 51 -17.05 -9.63 -0.86
C ALA A 51 -18.04 -8.49 -0.97
N PHE A 52 -18.05 -7.80 -2.11
CA PHE A 52 -18.92 -6.64 -2.35
C PHE A 52 -19.20 -6.54 -3.85
N GLU A 53 -20.46 -6.59 -4.21
CA GLU A 53 -20.92 -6.38 -5.59
C GLU A 53 -21.91 -5.22 -5.62
N ALA A 54 -21.63 -4.20 -6.42
CA ALA A 54 -22.38 -2.95 -6.44
C ALA A 54 -23.69 -3.11 -7.24
N HIS A 55 -24.67 -3.85 -6.72
CA HIS A 55 -26.04 -3.92 -7.25
C HIS A 55 -27.08 -4.04 -6.13
N ILE A 56 -28.27 -3.54 -6.36
CA ILE A 56 -29.35 -3.55 -5.37
C ILE A 56 -29.70 -4.98 -5.00
N GLY A 57 -29.79 -5.25 -3.68
CA GLY A 57 -30.05 -6.57 -3.12
C GLY A 57 -28.82 -7.47 -2.96
N ALA A 58 -27.65 -7.08 -3.50
CA ALA A 58 -26.44 -7.84 -3.32
C ALA A 58 -26.05 -7.91 -1.83
N PRO A 59 -25.75 -9.10 -1.31
CA PRO A 59 -25.13 -9.23 0.00
C PRO A 59 -23.67 -8.77 -0.06
N TYR A 60 -23.17 -8.26 1.05
CA TYR A 60 -21.76 -7.97 1.17
C TYR A 60 -21.22 -8.45 2.53
N ARG A 61 -19.91 -8.68 2.59
CA ARG A 61 -19.18 -9.05 3.80
C ARG A 61 -17.78 -8.46 3.75
N ILE A 62 -17.37 -7.79 4.83
CA ILE A 62 -16.06 -7.18 4.98
C ILE A 62 -15.43 -7.69 6.29
N VAL A 63 -14.24 -8.25 6.20
CA VAL A 63 -13.46 -8.72 7.34
C VAL A 63 -12.30 -7.76 7.56
N MET A 64 -12.26 -7.15 8.71
CA MET A 64 -11.20 -6.25 9.15
C MET A 64 -10.37 -6.93 10.23
N LEU A 65 -9.05 -6.80 10.14
CA LEU A 65 -8.09 -7.35 11.07
C LEU A 65 -7.30 -6.22 11.73
N HIS A 66 -7.35 -6.14 13.05
CA HIS A 66 -6.56 -5.21 13.84
C HIS A 66 -5.11 -5.70 13.98
N ALA A 67 -4.19 -4.79 14.27
CA ALA A 67 -2.76 -5.11 14.36
C ALA A 67 -2.40 -6.12 15.47
N ASP A 68 -3.22 -6.22 16.52
CA ASP A 68 -3.08 -7.20 17.62
C ASP A 68 -3.70 -8.57 17.31
N GLY A 69 -4.35 -8.72 16.14
CA GLY A 69 -5.00 -9.95 15.69
C GLY A 69 -6.50 -10.02 15.94
N GLU A 70 -7.11 -9.02 16.58
CA GLU A 70 -8.57 -8.95 16.75
C GLU A 70 -9.27 -8.81 15.40
N ARG A 71 -10.37 -9.54 15.21
CA ARG A 71 -11.11 -9.63 13.97
C ARG A 71 -12.47 -8.97 14.09
N PHE A 72 -12.82 -8.10 13.18
CA PHE A 72 -14.13 -7.47 13.08
C PHE A 72 -14.76 -7.82 11.75
N VAL A 73 -15.97 -8.28 11.77
CA VAL A 73 -16.72 -8.64 10.55
C VAL A 73 -18.02 -7.86 10.49
N VAL A 74 -18.22 -7.23 9.34
CA VAL A 74 -19.49 -6.57 9.03
C VAL A 74 -20.09 -7.18 7.78
N ARG A 75 -21.41 -7.32 7.78
CA ARG A 75 -22.19 -7.79 6.63
C ARG A 75 -23.49 -7.02 6.49
N GLY A 76 -24.08 -7.13 5.32
CA GLY A 76 -25.35 -6.50 5.00
C GLY A 76 -25.72 -6.70 3.56
N SER A 77 -26.62 -5.86 3.07
CA SER A 77 -27.06 -5.85 1.66
C SER A 77 -27.22 -4.41 1.15
N ILE A 78 -27.06 -4.23 -0.15
CA ILE A 78 -27.27 -2.94 -0.80
C ILE A 78 -28.76 -2.68 -0.97
N ARG A 79 -29.24 -1.60 -0.37
CA ARG A 79 -30.65 -1.18 -0.40
C ARG A 79 -30.95 -0.22 -1.54
N GLU A 80 -30.05 0.73 -1.77
CA GLU A 80 -30.19 1.73 -2.81
C GLU A 80 -28.85 1.99 -3.48
N LEU A 81 -28.86 2.12 -4.80
CA LEU A 81 -27.67 2.43 -5.60
C LEU A 81 -28.08 3.35 -6.75
N ARG A 82 -27.76 4.63 -6.63
CA ARG A 82 -27.91 5.65 -7.69
C ARG A 82 -26.55 6.24 -8.01
N ALA A 83 -25.85 5.61 -8.93
CA ALA A 83 -24.50 6.03 -9.32
C ALA A 83 -24.54 7.35 -10.12
N PRO A 84 -23.66 8.31 -9.82
CA PRO A 84 -22.69 8.39 -8.73
C PRO A 84 -23.19 9.18 -7.51
N GLU A 85 -24.50 9.21 -7.25
CA GLU A 85 -25.15 10.17 -6.35
C GLU A 85 -25.43 9.62 -4.96
N ARG A 86 -25.79 8.34 -4.86
CA ARG A 86 -26.24 7.76 -3.60
C ARG A 86 -25.95 6.26 -3.51
N LEU A 87 -25.54 5.84 -2.32
CA LEU A 87 -25.43 4.43 -1.90
C LEU A 87 -26.12 4.29 -0.54
N SER A 88 -27.01 3.29 -0.37
CA SER A 88 -27.54 2.91 0.93
C SER A 88 -27.44 1.41 1.13
N LEU A 89 -27.05 0.97 2.32
CA LEU A 89 -26.86 -0.42 2.64
C LEU A 89 -27.24 -0.70 4.10
N THR A 90 -27.57 -1.95 4.40
CA THR A 90 -27.72 -2.41 5.77
C THR A 90 -26.36 -2.69 6.36
N TRP A 91 -26.21 -2.60 7.69
CA TRP A 91 -24.95 -2.76 8.39
C TRP A 91 -25.19 -3.50 9.69
N GLN A 92 -24.58 -4.67 9.84
CA GLN A 92 -24.68 -5.48 11.05
C GLN A 92 -23.36 -6.23 11.30
N TRP A 93 -22.97 -6.34 12.55
CA TRP A 93 -21.78 -7.06 12.95
C TRP A 93 -22.03 -8.57 12.94
N GLU A 94 -20.97 -9.35 12.75
CA GLU A 94 -20.95 -10.81 12.80
C GLU A 94 -19.92 -11.24 13.86
N ASP A 95 -20.33 -12.15 14.76
CA ASP A 95 -19.45 -12.73 15.77
C ASP A 95 -18.47 -13.77 15.17
N ASP A 96 -17.61 -14.33 16.02
CA ASP A 96 -16.62 -15.33 15.60
C ASP A 96 -17.25 -16.66 15.14
N ASP A 97 -18.48 -16.96 15.57
CA ASP A 97 -19.24 -18.14 15.17
C ASP A 97 -20.06 -17.91 13.88
N GLY A 98 -20.02 -16.68 13.32
CA GLY A 98 -20.74 -16.29 12.12
C GLY A 98 -22.18 -15.87 12.34
N ASN A 99 -22.61 -15.67 13.59
CA ASN A 99 -23.94 -15.18 13.89
C ASN A 99 -24.00 -13.67 13.83
N LEU A 100 -25.18 -13.11 13.53
CA LEU A 100 -25.41 -11.68 13.54
C LEU A 100 -25.51 -11.16 14.97
N GLU A 101 -24.74 -10.12 15.27
CA GLU A 101 -24.77 -9.41 16.55
C GLU A 101 -25.52 -8.09 16.48
N GLY A 102 -26.23 -7.79 17.56
CA GLY A 102 -26.95 -6.55 17.70
C GLY A 102 -28.10 -6.39 16.69
N ASN A 103 -28.52 -5.17 16.49
CA ASN A 103 -29.55 -4.84 15.51
C ASN A 103 -28.96 -4.47 14.16
N GLU A 104 -29.73 -4.66 13.09
CA GLU A 104 -29.41 -4.14 11.78
C GLU A 104 -29.56 -2.61 11.77
N THR A 105 -28.52 -1.92 11.38
CA THR A 105 -28.47 -0.47 11.17
C THR A 105 -28.46 -0.14 9.68
N ILE A 106 -28.65 1.12 9.32
CA ILE A 106 -28.71 1.58 7.94
C ILE A 106 -27.66 2.66 7.73
N LEU A 107 -26.74 2.39 6.79
CA LEU A 107 -25.76 3.36 6.32
C LEU A 107 -26.20 3.94 4.99
N SER A 108 -26.29 5.25 4.90
CA SER A 108 -26.60 5.98 3.67
C SER A 108 -25.51 7.00 3.38
N LEU A 109 -25.15 7.14 2.11
CA LEU A 109 -24.13 8.03 1.59
C LEU A 109 -24.70 8.84 0.44
N ASP A 110 -24.72 10.17 0.58
CA ASP A 110 -25.06 11.09 -0.48
C ASP A 110 -23.80 11.80 -0.97
N PHE A 111 -23.59 11.85 -2.28
CA PHE A 111 -22.41 12.41 -2.92
C PHE A 111 -22.80 13.66 -3.71
N HIS A 112 -22.43 14.83 -3.22
CA HIS A 112 -22.77 16.12 -3.82
C HIS A 112 -21.57 16.70 -4.55
N ALA A 113 -21.66 16.80 -5.88
CA ALA A 113 -20.61 17.40 -6.70
C ALA A 113 -20.56 18.92 -6.51
N ASN A 114 -19.35 19.48 -6.36
CA ASN A 114 -19.06 20.89 -6.33
C ASN A 114 -17.79 21.17 -7.13
N GLY A 115 -17.91 21.33 -8.45
CA GLY A 115 -16.77 21.44 -9.36
C GLY A 115 -15.91 20.16 -9.34
N ASN A 116 -14.64 20.31 -8.98
CA ASN A 116 -13.69 19.19 -8.84
C ASN A 116 -13.65 18.60 -7.42
N GLU A 117 -14.57 19.00 -6.57
CA GLU A 117 -14.72 18.50 -5.20
C GLU A 117 -16.05 17.76 -5.02
N THR A 118 -16.11 16.93 -4.01
CA THR A 118 -17.34 16.19 -3.65
C THR A 118 -17.55 16.27 -2.16
N GLU A 119 -18.71 16.77 -1.72
CA GLU A 119 -19.16 16.59 -0.36
C GLU A 119 -19.81 15.21 -0.24
N VAL A 120 -19.37 14.43 0.73
CA VAL A 120 -20.00 13.18 1.16
C VAL A 120 -20.74 13.44 2.46
N VAL A 121 -22.03 13.11 2.45
CA VAL A 121 -22.88 13.10 3.65
C VAL A 121 -23.11 11.64 4.01
N LEU A 122 -22.50 11.20 5.09
CA LEU A 122 -22.70 9.88 5.68
C LEU A 122 -23.79 10.00 6.74
N THR A 123 -24.85 9.23 6.59
CA THR A 123 -25.94 9.10 7.59
C THR A 123 -25.99 7.64 8.03
N HIS A 124 -25.81 7.39 9.33
CA HIS A 124 -25.93 6.06 9.91
C HIS A 124 -27.02 6.09 10.98
N GLU A 125 -27.99 5.25 10.86
CA GLU A 125 -29.22 5.33 11.66
C GLU A 125 -29.68 3.96 12.14
N ASN A 126 -30.71 3.97 12.97
CA ASN A 126 -31.30 2.78 13.58
C ASN A 126 -30.40 2.17 14.69
N PHE A 127 -29.71 3.01 15.44
CA PHE A 127 -28.95 2.60 16.62
C PHE A 127 -29.86 2.30 17.81
N THR A 128 -29.46 1.33 18.65
CA THR A 128 -30.19 0.98 19.89
C THR A 128 -29.94 1.96 21.04
N GLY A 129 -28.89 2.79 20.93
CA GLY A 129 -28.54 3.77 21.97
C GLY A 129 -27.32 4.60 21.62
N ASP A 130 -27.06 5.62 22.44
CA ASP A 130 -25.97 6.59 22.22
C ASP A 130 -24.58 5.95 22.29
N GLU A 131 -24.39 4.90 23.06
CA GLU A 131 -23.11 4.19 23.14
C GLU A 131 -22.77 3.51 21.81
N GLN A 132 -23.72 2.79 21.22
CA GLN A 132 -23.54 2.16 19.91
C GLN A 132 -23.26 3.23 18.84
N ARG A 133 -24.05 4.33 18.82
CA ARG A 133 -23.85 5.45 17.92
C ARG A 133 -22.45 6.06 18.07
N GLY A 134 -21.98 6.30 19.29
CA GLY A 134 -20.67 6.89 19.58
C GLY A 134 -19.52 6.02 19.10
N ARG A 135 -19.60 4.69 19.27
CA ARG A 135 -18.58 3.77 18.71
C ARG A 135 -18.51 3.85 17.19
N HIS A 136 -19.64 3.92 16.51
CA HIS A 136 -19.68 4.08 15.05
C HIS A 136 -19.16 5.46 14.61
N GLU A 137 -19.39 6.52 15.38
CA GLU A 137 -18.88 7.88 15.09
C GLU A 137 -17.34 7.89 15.08
N VAL A 138 -16.70 7.28 16.06
CA VAL A 138 -15.24 7.14 16.14
C VAL A 138 -14.72 6.33 14.93
N GLY A 139 -15.33 5.19 14.65
CA GLY A 139 -14.94 4.32 13.53
C GLY A 139 -15.06 5.04 12.18
N TRP A 140 -16.22 5.65 11.90
CA TRP A 140 -16.45 6.37 10.64
C TRP A 140 -15.55 7.60 10.48
N THR A 141 -15.29 8.34 11.56
CA THR A 141 -14.35 9.46 11.52
C THR A 141 -12.97 8.99 11.08
N SER A 142 -12.46 7.92 11.71
CA SER A 142 -11.17 7.33 11.35
C SER A 142 -11.14 6.83 9.90
N ILE A 143 -12.19 6.17 9.43
CA ILE A 143 -12.30 5.66 8.06
C ILE A 143 -12.33 6.80 7.04
N LEU A 144 -13.19 7.82 7.26
CA LEU A 144 -13.34 8.96 6.35
C LEU A 144 -12.05 9.77 6.20
N ASP A 145 -11.23 9.85 7.25
CA ASP A 145 -9.94 10.55 7.23
C ASP A 145 -8.87 9.81 6.38
N ARG A 146 -9.07 8.51 6.09
CA ARG A 146 -8.20 7.71 5.21
C ARG A 146 -8.59 7.77 3.73
N LEU A 147 -9.83 8.09 3.41
CA LEU A 147 -10.35 8.12 2.05
C LEU A 147 -9.51 9.00 1.09
N PRO A 148 -8.97 10.19 1.47
CA PRO A 148 -8.15 11.00 0.56
C PRO A 148 -6.96 10.25 -0.05
N GLY A 149 -6.37 9.31 0.68
CA GLY A 149 -5.29 8.46 0.19
C GLY A 149 -5.69 7.57 -0.97
N ALA A 150 -6.94 7.09 -0.97
CA ALA A 150 -7.50 6.23 -2.02
C ALA A 150 -8.04 7.01 -3.23
N LEU A 151 -8.27 8.32 -3.09
CA LEU A 151 -8.80 9.18 -4.15
C LEU A 151 -7.72 9.77 -5.07
N ARG A 152 -6.45 9.43 -4.88
CA ARG A 152 -5.37 9.86 -5.76
C ARG A 152 -5.60 9.33 -7.18
N ALA A 153 -5.19 10.11 -8.18
CA ALA A 153 -5.29 9.71 -9.58
C ALA A 153 -4.36 8.55 -9.94
N PHE A 154 -3.36 8.29 -9.09
CA PHE A 154 -2.42 7.18 -9.23
C PHE A 154 -2.12 6.58 -7.85
N SER A 155 -1.58 5.37 -7.84
CA SER A 155 -1.02 4.72 -6.64
C SER A 155 0.36 4.18 -6.97
N ILE A 156 1.26 4.25 -5.99
CA ILE A 156 2.51 3.51 -6.06
C ILE A 156 2.18 2.06 -5.70
N THR A 157 2.43 1.15 -6.64
CA THR A 157 2.11 -0.29 -6.49
C THR A 157 3.31 -1.11 -6.01
N GLY A 158 4.52 -0.55 -6.11
CA GLY A 158 5.76 -1.21 -5.71
C GLY A 158 6.98 -0.46 -6.21
N MET A 159 8.13 -1.07 -6.07
CA MET A 159 9.36 -0.66 -6.73
C MET A 159 9.51 -1.52 -7.99
N ASP A 160 9.43 -0.89 -9.16
CA ASP A 160 9.51 -1.58 -10.45
C ASP A 160 10.96 -1.96 -10.76
N LEU A 161 11.84 -0.99 -10.62
CA LEU A 161 13.26 -1.21 -10.77
C LEU A 161 14.06 -0.19 -9.95
N SER A 162 15.32 -0.51 -9.66
CA SER A 162 16.27 0.39 -9.00
C SER A 162 17.59 0.40 -9.75
N GLY A 163 18.39 1.46 -9.61
CA GLY A 163 19.66 1.50 -10.32
C GLY A 163 20.46 2.77 -10.10
N PHE A 164 21.53 2.90 -10.88
CA PHE A 164 22.45 4.02 -10.82
C PHE A 164 22.50 4.82 -12.11
N MET A 165 22.64 6.11 -11.97
CA MET A 165 23.12 6.95 -13.08
C MET A 165 24.63 6.75 -13.24
N VAL A 166 25.12 6.71 -14.50
CA VAL A 166 26.53 6.52 -14.84
C VAL A 166 26.95 7.53 -15.91
N LYS A 167 28.22 7.97 -15.89
CA LYS A 167 28.78 8.85 -16.95
C LYS A 167 29.20 8.06 -18.16
N ASP A 168 29.84 6.93 -17.92
CA ASP A 168 30.41 6.03 -18.93
C ASP A 168 29.70 4.68 -18.83
N ALA A 169 28.59 4.58 -19.54
CA ALA A 169 27.75 3.37 -19.48
C ALA A 169 28.47 2.11 -20.00
N PRO A 170 29.24 2.13 -21.11
CA PRO A 170 30.01 0.96 -21.54
C PRO A 170 30.98 0.45 -20.46
N ARG A 171 31.71 1.36 -19.82
CA ARG A 171 32.63 1.01 -18.73
C ARG A 171 31.88 0.45 -17.50
N ALA A 172 30.78 1.08 -17.14
CA ALA A 172 29.96 0.59 -16.02
C ALA A 172 29.39 -0.80 -16.33
N ILE A 173 28.83 -1.02 -17.52
CA ILE A 173 28.29 -2.32 -17.94
C ILE A 173 29.37 -3.40 -17.86
N ALA A 174 30.60 -3.11 -18.35
CA ALA A 174 31.71 -4.04 -18.24
C ALA A 174 32.05 -4.37 -16.78
N PHE A 175 32.07 -3.38 -15.88
CA PHE A 175 32.31 -3.61 -14.46
C PHE A 175 31.26 -4.53 -13.82
N TYR A 176 29.98 -4.26 -14.06
CA TYR A 176 28.90 -5.06 -13.47
C TYR A 176 28.91 -6.50 -14.01
N ARG A 177 29.24 -6.69 -15.29
CA ARG A 177 29.39 -8.02 -15.90
C ARG A 177 30.67 -8.73 -15.42
N ASP A 178 31.83 -8.11 -15.59
CA ASP A 178 33.12 -8.78 -15.46
C ASP A 178 33.56 -8.92 -13.99
N VAL A 179 33.14 -7.96 -13.11
CA VAL A 179 33.51 -7.96 -11.69
C VAL A 179 32.42 -8.55 -10.81
N LEU A 180 31.15 -8.15 -11.04
CA LEU A 180 30.04 -8.57 -10.21
C LEU A 180 29.28 -9.78 -10.76
N GLY A 181 29.58 -10.21 -12.00
CA GLY A 181 28.97 -11.38 -12.64
C GLY A 181 27.48 -11.15 -13.01
N LEU A 182 27.07 -9.89 -13.21
CA LEU A 182 25.73 -9.56 -13.62
C LEU A 182 25.65 -9.44 -15.14
N GLU A 183 25.06 -10.44 -15.80
CA GLU A 183 24.81 -10.38 -17.25
C GLU A 183 23.62 -9.47 -17.55
N PRO A 184 23.75 -8.49 -18.45
CA PRO A 184 22.63 -7.61 -18.79
C PRO A 184 21.54 -8.38 -19.55
N ALA A 185 20.30 -8.27 -19.09
CA ALA A 185 19.11 -8.76 -19.81
C ALA A 185 18.75 -7.86 -20.99
N LEU A 186 19.04 -6.55 -20.87
CA LEU A 186 18.84 -5.56 -21.91
C LEU A 186 19.98 -4.55 -21.92
N VAL A 187 20.52 -4.24 -23.10
CA VAL A 187 21.44 -3.10 -23.31
C VAL A 187 20.75 -2.09 -24.20
N TYR A 188 20.67 -0.85 -23.76
CA TYR A 188 20.02 0.22 -24.53
C TYR A 188 20.83 0.61 -25.75
N SER A 189 20.13 1.01 -26.83
CA SER A 189 20.74 1.44 -28.08
C SER A 189 21.84 2.49 -27.87
N GLY A 190 23.00 2.28 -28.47
CA GLY A 190 24.19 3.12 -28.29
C GLY A 190 24.86 2.95 -26.92
N GLU A 191 24.65 1.82 -26.26
CA GLU A 191 25.25 1.47 -24.98
C GLU A 191 25.06 2.54 -23.89
N ARG A 192 23.90 3.21 -23.89
CA ARG A 192 23.59 4.29 -22.94
C ARG A 192 23.10 3.79 -21.59
N GLY A 193 23.11 2.49 -21.37
CA GLY A 193 22.69 1.85 -20.13
C GLY A 193 22.34 0.39 -20.34
N ALA A 194 21.99 -0.29 -19.27
CA ALA A 194 21.59 -1.69 -19.27
C ALA A 194 20.61 -1.99 -18.13
N GLU A 195 19.82 -3.02 -18.30
CA GLU A 195 18.99 -3.62 -17.25
C GLU A 195 19.44 -5.05 -16.99
N TYR A 196 19.35 -5.45 -15.73
CA TYR A 196 19.76 -6.76 -15.21
C TYR A 196 18.58 -7.36 -14.44
N GLU A 197 18.18 -8.57 -14.84
CA GLU A 197 17.22 -9.38 -14.10
C GLU A 197 17.95 -10.14 -12.99
N LEU A 198 17.59 -9.89 -11.73
CA LEU A 198 18.18 -10.59 -10.59
C LEU A 198 17.42 -11.90 -10.29
N PRO A 199 18.05 -12.90 -9.65
CA PRO A 199 17.41 -14.20 -9.40
C PRO A 199 16.17 -14.16 -8.53
N ASP A 200 15.92 -13.07 -7.80
CA ASP A 200 14.73 -12.85 -6.98
C ASP A 200 13.58 -12.18 -7.76
N GLY A 201 13.77 -11.93 -9.08
CA GLY A 201 12.80 -11.27 -9.95
C GLY A 201 12.82 -9.75 -9.87
N THR A 202 13.76 -9.14 -9.15
CA THR A 202 13.95 -7.69 -9.17
C THR A 202 14.78 -7.24 -10.36
N THR A 203 14.52 -6.04 -10.87
CA THR A 203 15.32 -5.44 -11.96
C THR A 203 16.25 -4.37 -11.39
N PHE A 204 17.52 -4.47 -11.76
CA PHE A 204 18.53 -3.45 -11.51
C PHE A 204 18.94 -2.79 -12.83
N GLY A 205 19.15 -1.47 -12.82
CA GLY A 205 19.47 -0.71 -14.03
C GLY A 205 20.66 0.24 -13.91
N LEU A 206 21.31 0.47 -15.05
CA LEU A 206 22.34 1.49 -15.24
C LEU A 206 21.88 2.42 -16.36
N TRP A 207 21.89 3.74 -16.13
CA TRP A 207 21.48 4.74 -17.11
C TRP A 207 22.48 5.88 -17.17
N GLY A 208 22.79 6.31 -18.37
CA GLY A 208 23.67 7.44 -18.56
C GLY A 208 24.31 7.44 -19.94
N GLY A 209 25.38 8.18 -20.05
CA GLY A 209 26.06 8.39 -21.33
C GLY A 209 25.35 9.40 -22.23
N GLY A 210 26.06 10.28 -22.86
CA GLY A 210 25.54 11.31 -23.73
C GLY A 210 24.81 12.46 -22.98
N GLU A 211 23.90 13.13 -23.64
CA GLU A 211 23.07 14.19 -23.06
C GLU A 211 21.91 13.60 -22.28
N SER A 212 22.17 13.22 -21.02
CA SER A 212 21.09 12.83 -20.10
C SER A 212 20.38 14.08 -19.57
N ALA A 213 19.04 14.06 -19.55
CA ALA A 213 18.24 15.12 -18.93
C ALA A 213 18.41 15.17 -17.39
N ILE A 214 18.96 14.11 -16.80
CA ILE A 214 19.23 13.99 -15.36
C ILE A 214 20.74 14.15 -15.15
N PRO A 215 21.21 15.18 -14.42
CA PRO A 215 22.62 15.34 -14.11
C PRO A 215 23.15 14.14 -13.33
N PHE A 216 24.32 13.65 -13.69
CA PHE A 216 24.98 12.59 -12.94
C PHE A 216 25.38 13.09 -11.54
N GLN A 217 25.09 12.28 -10.54
CA GLN A 217 25.66 12.38 -9.19
C GLN A 217 25.92 10.95 -8.67
N PRO A 218 27.10 10.68 -8.09
CA PRO A 218 27.33 9.41 -7.42
C PRO A 218 26.26 9.18 -6.35
N SER A 219 25.71 7.98 -6.30
CA SER A 219 24.66 7.62 -5.38
C SER A 219 25.05 6.43 -4.52
N ASN A 220 24.27 6.16 -3.50
CA ASN A 220 24.40 5.01 -2.60
C ASN A 220 23.02 4.45 -2.26
N GLY A 221 22.99 3.32 -1.53
CA GLY A 221 21.74 2.77 -1.02
C GLY A 221 21.28 1.50 -1.72
N ILE A 222 21.98 0.99 -2.73
CA ILE A 222 21.71 -0.33 -3.29
C ILE A 222 22.51 -1.39 -2.53
N LEU A 223 21.80 -2.39 -2.00
CA LEU A 223 22.36 -3.52 -1.28
C LEU A 223 22.10 -4.79 -2.10
N PHE A 224 23.16 -5.42 -2.62
CA PHE A 224 23.07 -6.73 -3.25
C PHE A 224 23.20 -7.82 -2.21
N ALA A 225 22.25 -8.74 -2.17
CA ALA A 225 22.35 -9.94 -1.35
C ALA A 225 23.40 -10.90 -1.95
N VAL A 226 24.29 -11.43 -1.12
CA VAL A 226 25.30 -12.40 -1.53
C VAL A 226 25.09 -13.74 -0.81
N THR A 227 25.39 -14.84 -1.51
CA THR A 227 25.25 -16.19 -0.96
C THR A 227 26.31 -16.50 0.09
N ASP A 228 27.54 -16.03 -0.14
CA ASP A 228 28.68 -16.16 0.78
C ASP A 228 29.38 -14.81 0.88
N PHE A 229 29.30 -14.21 2.06
CA PHE A 229 29.81 -12.87 2.30
C PHE A 229 31.35 -12.80 2.31
N ASP A 230 31.99 -13.75 2.98
CA ASP A 230 33.45 -13.76 3.11
C ASP A 230 34.12 -14.12 1.78
N ALA A 231 33.55 -15.07 1.04
CA ALA A 231 34.03 -15.42 -0.30
C ALA A 231 33.86 -14.23 -1.27
N ALA A 232 32.74 -13.52 -1.25
CA ALA A 232 32.50 -12.36 -2.11
C ALA A 232 33.50 -11.23 -1.83
N VAL A 233 33.74 -10.91 -0.56
CA VAL A 233 34.75 -9.91 -0.17
C VAL A 233 36.15 -10.31 -0.61
N ALA A 234 36.57 -11.56 -0.33
CA ALA A 234 37.88 -12.03 -0.69
C ALA A 234 38.11 -12.04 -2.22
N GLU A 235 37.10 -12.41 -3.01
CA GLU A 235 37.16 -12.38 -4.46
C GLU A 235 37.33 -10.96 -5.01
N LEU A 236 36.57 -9.99 -4.49
CA LEU A 236 36.66 -8.60 -4.91
C LEU A 236 38.04 -7.99 -4.59
N GLU A 237 38.57 -8.25 -3.39
CA GLU A 237 39.91 -7.82 -3.01
C GLU A 237 41.00 -8.47 -3.91
N ALA A 238 40.89 -9.75 -4.23
CA ALA A 238 41.79 -10.43 -5.14
C ALA A 238 41.75 -9.87 -6.58
N ARG A 239 40.61 -9.28 -6.98
CA ARG A 239 40.44 -8.56 -8.26
C ARG A 239 40.90 -7.11 -8.18
N GLY A 240 41.41 -6.65 -7.06
CA GLY A 240 41.88 -5.27 -6.87
C GLY A 240 40.78 -4.27 -6.66
N ILE A 241 39.55 -4.69 -6.29
CA ILE A 241 38.45 -3.81 -5.94
C ILE A 241 38.53 -3.49 -4.43
N PRO A 242 38.79 -2.23 -4.05
CA PRO A 242 38.90 -1.85 -2.66
C PRO A 242 37.59 -2.03 -1.89
N VAL A 243 37.63 -2.72 -0.76
CA VAL A 243 36.53 -2.70 0.20
C VAL A 243 36.66 -1.44 1.05
N LEU A 244 35.73 -0.49 0.82
CA LEU A 244 35.73 0.84 1.45
C LEU A 244 35.33 0.79 2.93
N MET A 245 34.47 -0.16 3.26
CA MET A 245 33.92 -0.35 4.61
C MET A 245 33.49 -1.80 4.78
N ARG A 246 33.75 -2.36 5.94
CA ARG A 246 33.21 -3.67 6.35
C ARG A 246 32.73 -3.57 7.78
N PHE A 247 31.50 -4.04 8.03
CA PHE A 247 30.94 -4.05 9.38
C PHE A 247 29.93 -5.18 9.56
N GLU A 248 29.74 -5.54 10.80
CA GLU A 248 28.84 -6.59 11.24
C GLU A 248 27.86 -6.03 12.26
N THR A 249 26.60 -6.47 12.14
CA THR A 249 25.55 -6.20 13.11
C THR A 249 25.00 -7.52 13.68
N PRO A 250 24.17 -7.49 14.74
CA PRO A 250 23.51 -8.71 15.19
C PRO A 250 22.71 -9.43 14.09
N GLY A 251 22.18 -8.71 13.08
CA GLY A 251 21.32 -9.28 12.04
C GLY A 251 21.99 -9.52 10.69
N CYS A 252 23.16 -8.95 10.42
CA CYS A 252 23.76 -9.06 9.08
C CYS A 252 25.24 -8.71 9.02
N PHE A 253 25.87 -9.13 7.91
CA PHE A 253 27.19 -8.67 7.46
C PHE A 253 27.02 -7.71 6.30
N MET A 254 27.86 -6.65 6.25
CA MET A 254 27.84 -5.63 5.20
C MET A 254 29.26 -5.22 4.81
N ALA A 255 29.47 -4.99 3.51
CA ALA A 255 30.69 -4.40 2.96
C ALA A 255 30.34 -3.40 1.85
N ALA A 256 31.05 -2.29 1.79
CA ALA A 256 30.88 -1.28 0.76
C ALA A 256 32.04 -1.33 -0.23
N ILE A 257 31.73 -1.25 -1.51
CA ILE A 257 32.65 -1.02 -2.62
C ILE A 257 32.16 0.16 -3.46
N ALA A 258 33.02 0.68 -4.33
CA ALA A 258 32.59 1.64 -5.35
C ALA A 258 32.56 0.98 -6.73
N ASP A 259 31.58 1.38 -7.56
CA ASP A 259 31.63 1.10 -9.00
C ASP A 259 32.60 2.07 -9.73
N THR A 260 32.70 1.93 -11.04
CA THR A 260 33.58 2.78 -11.86
C THR A 260 33.16 4.23 -11.93
N GLU A 261 31.96 4.56 -11.51
CA GLU A 261 31.38 5.90 -11.52
C GLU A 261 31.38 6.55 -10.12
N GLY A 262 31.84 5.80 -9.11
CA GLY A 262 31.84 6.25 -7.71
C GLY A 262 30.52 6.04 -6.99
N ASN A 263 29.58 5.28 -7.55
CA ASN A 263 28.39 4.85 -6.82
C ASN A 263 28.80 3.83 -5.77
N THR A 264 28.20 3.93 -4.57
CA THR A 264 28.46 2.98 -3.49
C THR A 264 27.53 1.78 -3.60
N ILE A 265 28.10 0.62 -3.74
CA ILE A 265 27.44 -0.68 -3.73
C ILE A 265 27.67 -1.32 -2.36
N MET A 266 26.62 -1.81 -1.73
CA MET A 266 26.70 -2.58 -0.49
C MET A 266 26.51 -4.07 -0.79
N LEU A 267 27.45 -4.91 -0.40
CA LEU A 267 27.24 -6.35 -0.28
C LEU A 267 26.59 -6.64 1.06
N HIS A 268 25.57 -7.46 1.06
CA HIS A 268 24.75 -7.72 2.25
C HIS A 268 24.45 -9.20 2.41
N LYS A 269 24.62 -9.72 3.61
CA LYS A 269 24.21 -11.08 3.99
C LYS A 269 23.48 -11.04 5.32
N ARG A 270 22.23 -11.46 5.32
CA ARG A 270 21.48 -11.66 6.56
C ARG A 270 22.02 -12.87 7.31
N LYS A 271 22.14 -12.77 8.62
CA LYS A 271 22.39 -13.90 9.50
C LYS A 271 21.12 -14.73 9.62
N ALA A 272 21.25 -16.03 9.81
CA ALA A 272 20.11 -16.86 10.17
C ALA A 272 19.49 -16.33 11.46
N ALA A 273 18.16 -16.33 11.53
CA ALA A 273 17.47 -16.05 12.78
C ALA A 273 17.90 -17.10 13.81
N ALA A 274 18.33 -16.64 15.00
CA ALA A 274 18.73 -17.51 16.10
C ALA A 274 17.50 -18.23 16.70
#